data_f48f6ffcd0559ba10da93769f9442e2e
#
_entry.id   f48f6ffcd0559ba10da93769f9442e2e
#
_cell.length_a   1.000
_cell.length_b   1.000
_cell.length_c   1.000
_cell.angle_alpha   90.00
_cell.angle_beta   90.00
_cell.angle_gamma   90.00
#
_symmetry.space_group_name_H-M   'P 1'
#
loop_
_entity.id
_entity.type
_entity.pdbx_description
1 polymer ?
#
loop_
_entity_poly.entity_id
_entity_poly.type
_entity_poly.pdbx_seq_one_letter_code
_entity_poly.pdbx_strand_id
1 'polypeptide(L)'
;MDLGELSVVLHGSPAQLDAAQPWIALQRRLTAPAARRYLVGWAGERELHVLAPRLLAQRASNVEGSLEMLMLAPSALLARHALARRHPGFPPPLGPLRLKRWMGAAWFVEGAAQWLSGQTRHVRPAVTRRLHEGRAPAFPPRPADALLLGGTVFDLLAREEGERAAVAATRDGPAQLLERGFPGRGLRHTEDAWRSHLSRLAEPGGPGGRAGRAGSRFS
;
A
#
# COMPACT_ATOMS: atom_id res chain seq x y z
N MET A 1 20.26 -1.40 8.21
CA MET A 1 19.55 -0.15 8.51
C MET A 1 19.04 -0.28 9.94
N ASP A 2 19.55 0.50 10.85
CA ASP A 2 19.04 0.54 12.22
C ASP A 2 17.73 1.35 12.23
N LEU A 3 16.62 0.74 12.66
CA LEU A 3 15.32 1.40 12.78
C LEU A 3 15.16 2.13 14.11
N GLY A 4 16.14 1.99 15.02
CA GLY A 4 16.04 2.47 16.39
C GLY A 4 14.97 1.72 17.19
N GLU A 5 14.75 2.16 18.42
CA GLU A 5 13.67 1.64 19.25
C GLU A 5 12.32 2.13 18.72
N LEU A 6 11.41 1.19 18.43
CA LEU A 6 10.10 1.43 17.85
C LEU A 6 9.04 0.69 18.67
N SER A 7 8.11 1.44 19.24
CA SER A 7 6.97 0.90 19.99
C SER A 7 5.78 0.64 19.09
N VAL A 8 4.99 -0.38 19.42
CA VAL A 8 3.69 -0.65 18.76
C VAL A 8 2.55 -0.38 19.74
N VAL A 9 1.71 0.58 19.40
CA VAL A 9 0.55 0.98 20.23
C VAL A 9 -0.71 0.38 19.61
N LEU A 10 -1.34 -0.53 20.35
CA LEU A 10 -2.59 -1.18 19.94
C LEU A 10 -3.79 -0.39 20.46
N HIS A 11 -4.70 0.01 19.57
CA HIS A 11 -5.92 0.72 19.90
C HIS A 11 -7.12 -0.20 19.97
N GLY A 12 -7.85 -0.12 21.08
CA GLY A 12 -9.07 -0.90 21.35
C GLY A 12 -10.31 -0.40 20.60
N SER A 13 -10.23 0.76 19.94
CA SER A 13 -11.31 1.30 19.11
C SER A 13 -10.79 2.25 18.03
N PRO A 14 -11.56 2.45 16.91
CA PRO A 14 -11.25 3.47 15.94
C PRO A 14 -11.19 4.90 16.51
N ALA A 15 -12.03 5.21 17.49
CA ALA A 15 -12.05 6.51 18.14
C ALA A 15 -10.77 6.77 18.93
N GLN A 16 -10.22 5.77 19.63
CA GLN A 16 -8.92 5.87 20.30
C GLN A 16 -7.79 6.11 19.31
N LEU A 17 -7.79 5.40 18.17
CA LEU A 17 -6.80 5.61 17.12
C LEU A 17 -6.90 7.02 16.52
N ASP A 18 -8.11 7.50 16.23
CA ASP A 18 -8.35 8.83 15.66
C ASP A 18 -7.95 9.94 16.67
N ALA A 19 -8.20 9.76 17.96
CA ALA A 19 -7.79 10.68 19.02
C ALA A 19 -6.26 10.72 19.18
N ALA A 20 -5.59 9.56 19.13
CA ALA A 20 -4.14 9.46 19.23
C ALA A 20 -3.44 10.02 17.98
N GLN A 21 -4.08 9.87 16.81
CA GLN A 21 -3.49 10.25 15.52
C GLN A 21 -4.51 11.02 14.64
N PRO A 22 -4.70 12.34 14.88
CA PRO A 22 -5.68 13.15 14.13
C PRO A 22 -5.46 13.17 12.61
N TRP A 23 -4.24 12.91 12.17
CA TRP A 23 -3.88 12.84 10.75
C TRP A 23 -4.55 11.71 9.99
N ILE A 24 -4.96 10.64 10.68
CA ILE A 24 -5.75 9.55 10.07
C ILE A 24 -7.07 10.09 9.52
N ALA A 25 -7.71 11.02 10.22
CA ALA A 25 -8.95 11.64 9.76
C ALA A 25 -8.74 12.42 8.45
N LEU A 26 -7.62 13.17 8.34
CA LEU A 26 -7.24 13.84 7.10
C LEU A 26 -6.94 12.84 5.98
N GLN A 27 -6.14 11.83 6.26
CA GLN A 27 -5.82 10.78 5.28
C GLN A 27 -7.09 10.08 4.79
N ARG A 28 -8.03 9.80 5.69
CA ARG A 28 -9.32 9.18 5.35
C ARG A 28 -10.14 10.04 4.38
N ARG A 29 -10.09 11.38 4.50
CA ARG A 29 -10.75 12.31 3.55
C ARG A 29 -10.11 12.28 2.17
N LEU A 30 -8.79 12.12 2.11
CA LEU A 30 -8.02 12.07 0.87
C LEU A 30 -8.06 10.70 0.18
N THR A 31 -8.53 9.67 0.88
CA THR A 31 -8.52 8.28 0.42
C THR A 31 -9.87 7.89 -0.20
N ALA A 32 -9.83 7.18 -1.32
CA ALA A 32 -11.02 6.66 -1.99
C ALA A 32 -11.86 5.78 -1.03
N PRO A 33 -13.20 5.79 -1.12
CA PRO A 33 -14.08 5.04 -0.22
C PRO A 33 -13.72 3.56 -0.08
N ALA A 34 -13.36 2.90 -1.18
CA ALA A 34 -12.94 1.50 -1.19
C ALA A 34 -11.69 1.23 -0.33
N ALA A 35 -10.77 2.22 -0.24
CA ALA A 35 -9.52 2.10 0.50
C ALA A 35 -9.64 2.42 2.00
N ARG A 36 -10.68 3.16 2.42
CA ARG A 36 -10.82 3.66 3.80
C ARG A 36 -10.85 2.56 4.85
N ARG A 37 -11.33 1.36 4.52
CA ARG A 37 -11.34 0.23 5.45
C ARG A 37 -9.94 -0.23 5.84
N TYR A 38 -8.96 -0.03 4.96
CA TYR A 38 -7.57 -0.42 5.16
C TYR A 38 -6.74 0.66 5.88
N LEU A 39 -7.33 1.82 6.16
CA LEU A 39 -6.75 2.83 7.04
C LEU A 39 -6.98 2.43 8.50
N VAL A 40 -6.13 1.56 9.01
CA VAL A 40 -6.25 0.94 10.33
C VAL A 40 -5.09 1.27 11.24
N GLY A 41 -4.20 2.16 10.83
CA GLY A 41 -3.04 2.56 11.63
C GLY A 41 -2.29 3.75 11.05
N TRP A 42 -1.30 4.17 11.78
CA TRP A 42 -0.42 5.29 11.48
C TRP A 42 1.02 4.99 11.88
N ALA A 43 1.97 5.30 11.02
CA ALA A 43 3.39 5.24 11.35
C ALA A 43 3.84 6.62 11.86
N GLY A 44 4.21 6.69 13.12
CA GLY A 44 4.84 7.85 13.76
C GLY A 44 6.37 7.78 13.72
N GLU A 45 7.06 8.69 14.43
CA GLU A 45 8.53 8.72 14.47
C GLU A 45 9.13 7.59 15.30
N ARG A 46 8.49 7.22 16.40
CA ARG A 46 8.93 6.19 17.34
C ARG A 46 7.83 5.18 17.69
N GLU A 47 6.65 5.36 17.14
CA GLU A 47 5.48 4.55 17.46
C GLU A 47 4.71 4.18 16.20
N LEU A 48 4.29 2.93 16.15
CA LEU A 48 3.31 2.46 15.18
C LEU A 48 1.96 2.31 15.88
N HIS A 49 1.01 3.14 15.52
CA HIS A 49 -0.35 3.06 16.03
C HIS A 49 -1.19 2.18 15.11
N VAL A 50 -1.83 1.15 15.64
CA VAL A 50 -2.65 0.24 14.85
C VAL A 50 -3.86 -0.25 15.66
N LEU A 51 -4.95 -0.57 14.99
CA LEU A 51 -6.11 -1.21 15.63
C LEU A 51 -5.72 -2.61 16.11
N ALA A 52 -6.27 -3.00 17.27
CA ALA A 52 -6.08 -4.34 17.81
C ALA A 52 -6.52 -5.43 16.81
N PRO A 53 -5.87 -6.60 16.77
CA PRO A 53 -6.10 -7.64 15.76
C PRO A 53 -7.57 -8.05 15.60
N ARG A 54 -8.33 -8.14 16.72
CA ARG A 54 -9.77 -8.42 16.68
C ARG A 54 -10.57 -7.39 15.86
N LEU A 55 -10.17 -6.12 15.93
CA LEU A 55 -10.84 -5.04 15.19
C LEU A 55 -10.43 -5.05 13.70
N LEU A 56 -9.20 -5.46 13.40
CA LEU A 56 -8.78 -5.70 12.02
C LEU A 56 -9.65 -6.78 11.38
N ALA A 57 -9.83 -7.91 12.08
CA ALA A 57 -10.68 -8.99 11.60
C ALA A 57 -12.15 -8.55 11.40
N GLN A 58 -12.71 -7.77 12.32
CA GLN A 58 -14.08 -7.22 12.19
C GLN A 58 -14.26 -6.25 11.01
N ARG A 59 -13.19 -5.61 10.55
CA ARG A 59 -13.23 -4.72 9.38
C ARG A 59 -13.09 -5.47 8.06
N ALA A 60 -12.69 -6.72 8.08
CA ALA A 60 -12.60 -7.52 6.88
C ALA A 60 -13.97 -7.65 6.21
N SER A 61 -13.98 -7.67 4.88
CA SER A 61 -15.15 -8.06 4.10
C SER A 61 -15.07 -9.56 3.80
N ASN A 62 -16.21 -10.15 3.40
CA ASN A 62 -16.28 -11.55 2.98
C ASN A 62 -15.57 -11.83 1.65
N VAL A 63 -14.77 -10.88 1.16
CA VAL A 63 -14.02 -11.01 -0.08
C VAL A 63 -12.62 -11.52 0.24
N GLU A 64 -12.20 -12.57 -0.46
CA GLU A 64 -10.87 -13.18 -0.35
C GLU A 64 -9.76 -12.12 -0.36
N GLY A 65 -8.77 -12.24 0.54
CA GLY A 65 -7.66 -11.30 0.66
C GLY A 65 -7.93 -10.08 1.54
N SER A 66 -9.20 -9.80 1.91
CA SER A 66 -9.53 -8.62 2.72
C SER A 66 -8.99 -8.72 4.15
N LEU A 67 -9.08 -9.90 4.74
CA LEU A 67 -8.55 -10.17 6.08
C LEU A 67 -7.03 -10.11 6.08
N GLU A 68 -6.41 -10.76 5.11
CA GLU A 68 -4.96 -10.83 4.95
C GLU A 68 -4.34 -9.43 4.79
N MET A 69 -4.94 -8.57 3.94
CA MET A 69 -4.51 -7.18 3.82
C MET A 69 -4.54 -6.44 5.16
N LEU A 70 -5.59 -6.64 5.96
CA LEU A 70 -5.74 -5.98 7.26
C LEU A 70 -4.74 -6.54 8.28
N MET A 71 -4.54 -7.84 8.32
CA MET A 71 -3.59 -8.49 9.23
C MET A 71 -2.13 -8.14 8.93
N LEU A 72 -1.81 -7.80 7.68
CA LEU A 72 -0.50 -7.30 7.27
C LEU A 72 -0.31 -5.79 7.50
N ALA A 73 -1.31 -5.08 8.02
CA ALA A 73 -1.21 -3.65 8.28
C ALA A 73 -0.04 -3.25 9.21
N PRO A 74 0.28 -3.96 10.32
CA PRO A 74 1.45 -3.64 11.13
C PRO A 74 2.76 -3.70 10.32
N SER A 75 2.92 -4.71 9.48
CA SER A 75 4.09 -4.86 8.59
C SER A 75 4.18 -3.73 7.56
N ALA A 76 3.04 -3.29 7.02
CA ALA A 76 3.00 -2.16 6.10
C ALA A 76 3.36 -0.84 6.80
N LEU A 77 2.92 -0.63 8.05
CA LEU A 77 3.30 0.54 8.85
C LEU A 77 4.80 0.55 9.18
N LEU A 78 5.37 -0.63 9.48
CA LEU A 78 6.82 -0.76 9.70
C LEU A 78 7.60 -0.45 8.41
N ALA A 79 7.17 -0.98 7.27
CA ALA A 79 7.78 -0.67 5.98
C ALA A 79 7.69 0.83 5.64
N ARG A 80 6.53 1.47 5.90
CA ARG A 80 6.35 2.91 5.74
C ARG A 80 7.29 3.72 6.65
N HIS A 81 7.46 3.32 7.91
CA HIS A 81 8.42 3.94 8.82
C HIS A 81 9.85 3.82 8.27
N ALA A 82 10.25 2.63 7.82
CA ALA A 82 11.57 2.40 7.23
C ALA A 82 11.81 3.26 5.97
N LEU A 83 10.79 3.41 5.12
CA LEU A 83 10.84 4.28 3.94
C LEU A 83 11.00 5.76 4.32
N ALA A 84 10.29 6.23 5.35
CA ALA A 84 10.43 7.61 5.83
C ALA A 84 11.83 7.90 6.41
N ARG A 85 12.45 6.90 7.07
CA ARG A 85 13.85 6.97 7.53
C ARG A 85 14.82 7.07 6.35
N ARG A 86 14.53 6.39 5.26
CA ARG A 86 15.33 6.42 4.02
C ARG A 86 15.12 7.71 3.23
N HIS A 87 13.90 8.21 3.24
CA HIS A 87 13.48 9.40 2.50
C HIS A 87 12.94 10.47 3.47
N PRO A 88 13.80 11.23 4.17
CA PRO A 88 13.40 12.14 5.24
C PRO A 88 12.50 13.31 4.78
N GLY A 89 12.24 13.39 3.48
CA GLY A 89 11.24 14.31 2.93
C GLY A 89 9.79 13.85 3.09
N PHE A 90 9.55 12.57 3.43
CA PHE A 90 8.22 12.01 3.65
C PHE A 90 7.88 11.88 5.14
N PRO A 91 6.57 11.80 5.50
CA PRO A 91 6.15 11.49 6.86
C PRO A 91 6.60 10.08 7.29
N PRO A 92 6.83 9.83 8.60
CA PRO A 92 6.81 10.75 9.74
C PRO A 92 8.07 11.62 9.87
N PRO A 93 8.02 12.73 10.69
CA PRO A 93 6.83 13.38 11.23
C PRO A 93 6.02 14.09 10.15
N LEU A 94 4.71 14.29 10.39
CA LEU A 94 3.86 15.04 9.48
C LEU A 94 4.03 16.54 9.72
N GLY A 95 4.20 17.28 8.64
CA GLY A 95 4.24 18.73 8.60
C GLY A 95 3.81 19.22 7.21
N PRO A 96 3.54 20.53 7.03
CA PRO A 96 2.98 21.04 5.76
C PRO A 96 3.84 20.69 4.53
N LEU A 97 5.15 20.83 4.61
CA LEU A 97 6.06 20.51 3.51
C LEU A 97 6.11 19.00 3.22
N ARG A 98 6.14 18.16 4.27
CA ARG A 98 6.14 16.71 4.12
C ARG A 98 4.80 16.20 3.60
N LEU A 99 3.70 16.81 4.04
CA LEU A 99 2.37 16.53 3.49
C LEU A 99 2.31 16.86 2.01
N LYS A 100 2.79 18.03 1.58
CA LYS A 100 2.85 18.41 0.17
C LYS A 100 3.68 17.41 -0.66
N ARG A 101 4.83 17.00 -0.16
CA ARG A 101 5.68 15.98 -0.82
C ARG A 101 4.98 14.62 -0.87
N TRP A 102 4.36 14.21 0.22
CA TRP A 102 3.58 12.98 0.27
C TRP A 102 2.43 13.00 -0.72
N MET A 103 1.69 14.11 -0.84
CA MET A 103 0.62 14.25 -1.82
C MET A 103 1.10 14.01 -3.26
N GLY A 104 2.31 14.47 -3.62
CA GLY A 104 2.91 14.24 -4.93
C GLY A 104 3.43 12.82 -5.16
N ALA A 105 3.71 12.08 -4.09
CA ALA A 105 4.36 10.78 -4.15
C ALA A 105 3.69 9.71 -3.26
N ALA A 106 2.42 9.88 -2.91
CA ALA A 106 1.68 8.97 -2.05
C ALA A 106 1.68 7.54 -2.60
N TRP A 107 1.56 7.39 -3.93
CA TRP A 107 1.62 6.10 -4.63
C TRP A 107 2.93 5.36 -4.38
N PHE A 108 4.05 6.10 -4.26
CA PHE A 108 5.36 5.52 -3.98
C PHE A 108 5.45 5.06 -2.53
N VAL A 109 5.13 5.93 -1.57
CA VAL A 109 5.26 5.64 -0.13
C VAL A 109 4.31 4.52 0.29
N GLU A 110 3.03 4.66 -0.03
CA GLU A 110 2.03 3.65 0.30
C GLU A 110 2.24 2.36 -0.50
N GLY A 111 2.61 2.50 -1.78
CA GLY A 111 2.85 1.36 -2.67
C GLY A 111 4.05 0.53 -2.28
N ALA A 112 5.19 1.15 -1.99
CA ALA A 112 6.37 0.44 -1.50
C ALA A 112 6.07 -0.26 -0.16
N ALA A 113 5.34 0.39 0.76
CA ALA A 113 4.94 -0.21 2.02
C ALA A 113 4.04 -1.44 1.83
N GLN A 114 3.05 -1.35 0.94
CA GLN A 114 2.17 -2.47 0.59
C GLN A 114 2.92 -3.63 -0.04
N TRP A 115 3.81 -3.32 -0.98
CA TRP A 115 4.55 -4.35 -1.69
C TRP A 115 5.54 -5.06 -0.76
N LEU A 116 6.33 -4.31 0.01
CA LEU A 116 7.29 -4.85 0.98
C LEU A 116 6.61 -5.68 2.09
N SER A 117 5.42 -5.30 2.52
CA SER A 117 4.66 -6.05 3.54
C SER A 117 3.94 -7.28 3.00
N GLY A 118 3.89 -7.48 1.67
CA GLY A 118 3.14 -8.55 1.02
C GLY A 118 1.63 -8.25 0.84
N GLN A 119 1.12 -7.09 1.28
CA GLN A 119 -0.29 -6.73 1.11
C GLN A 119 -0.73 -6.74 -0.36
N THR A 120 0.15 -6.38 -1.29
CA THR A 120 -0.15 -6.31 -2.73
C THR A 120 -0.63 -7.66 -3.29
N ARG A 121 -0.22 -8.78 -2.71
CA ARG A 121 -0.67 -10.13 -3.12
C ARG A 121 -2.17 -10.36 -2.85
N HIS A 122 -2.75 -9.60 -1.94
CA HIS A 122 -4.15 -9.71 -1.49
C HIS A 122 -5.03 -8.56 -1.99
N VAL A 123 -4.49 -7.67 -2.86
CA VAL A 123 -5.17 -6.44 -3.27
C VAL A 123 -6.25 -6.67 -4.35
N ARG A 124 -6.30 -7.86 -4.96
CA ARG A 124 -7.22 -8.18 -6.07
C ARG A 124 -8.65 -7.70 -5.88
N PRO A 125 -9.36 -8.01 -4.77
CA PRO A 125 -10.74 -7.58 -4.62
C PRO A 125 -10.90 -6.06 -4.60
N ALA A 126 -9.92 -5.38 -4.00
CA ALA A 126 -9.89 -3.92 -3.93
C ALA A 126 -9.62 -3.31 -5.30
N VAL A 127 -8.73 -3.90 -6.10
CA VAL A 127 -8.47 -3.51 -7.50
C VAL A 127 -9.72 -3.73 -8.35
N THR A 128 -10.32 -4.92 -8.30
CA THR A 128 -11.55 -5.24 -9.04
C THR A 128 -12.64 -4.22 -8.75
N ARG A 129 -12.91 -3.96 -7.46
CA ARG A 129 -13.89 -2.96 -7.05
C ARG A 129 -13.53 -1.58 -7.58
N ARG A 130 -12.27 -1.16 -7.46
CA ARG A 130 -11.84 0.16 -7.89
C ARG A 130 -11.96 0.37 -9.40
N LEU A 131 -11.71 -0.66 -10.19
CA LEU A 131 -11.88 -0.60 -11.65
C LEU A 131 -13.34 -0.46 -12.08
N HIS A 132 -14.30 -0.93 -11.25
CA HIS A 132 -15.74 -0.74 -11.48
C HIS A 132 -16.28 0.59 -10.93
N GLU A 133 -15.50 1.33 -10.13
CA GLU A 133 -15.89 2.62 -9.55
C GLU A 133 -15.57 3.80 -10.49
N GLY A 134 -16.31 3.95 -11.58
CA GLY A 134 -16.32 5.17 -12.40
C GLY A 134 -15.06 5.41 -13.23
N ARG A 135 -14.36 6.55 -13.03
CA ARG A 135 -13.22 6.95 -13.86
C ARG A 135 -12.02 6.04 -13.69
N ALA A 136 -11.38 5.66 -14.80
CA ALA A 136 -10.13 4.90 -14.78
C ALA A 136 -9.06 5.55 -13.87
N PRO A 137 -8.31 4.75 -13.09
CA PRO A 137 -7.26 5.28 -12.23
C PRO A 137 -6.14 5.92 -13.07
N ALA A 138 -5.57 7.00 -12.54
CA ALA A 138 -4.42 7.67 -13.18
C ALA A 138 -3.12 6.90 -12.91
N PHE A 139 -2.14 7.06 -13.80
CA PHE A 139 -0.78 6.60 -13.59
C PHE A 139 0.18 7.81 -13.51
N PRO A 140 1.08 7.86 -12.51
CA PRO A 140 1.03 7.03 -11.31
C PRO A 140 -0.25 7.28 -10.48
N PRO A 141 -0.63 6.31 -9.59
CA PRO A 141 -1.84 6.45 -8.78
C PRO A 141 -1.91 7.75 -7.99
N ARG A 142 -3.05 8.43 -8.03
CA ARG A 142 -3.27 9.64 -7.22
C ARG A 142 -3.33 9.31 -5.72
N PRO A 143 -3.18 10.27 -4.81
CA PRO A 143 -3.26 10.03 -3.37
C PRO A 143 -4.52 9.27 -2.94
N ALA A 144 -5.66 9.51 -3.60
CA ALA A 144 -6.90 8.81 -3.32
C ALA A 144 -6.81 7.29 -3.58
N ASP A 145 -6.03 6.88 -4.58
CA ASP A 145 -5.86 5.49 -5.00
C ASP A 145 -4.55 4.86 -4.48
N ALA A 146 -3.66 5.66 -3.90
CA ALA A 146 -2.32 5.23 -3.51
C ALA A 146 -2.32 4.00 -2.60
N LEU A 147 -3.24 3.97 -1.62
CA LEU A 147 -3.39 2.89 -0.64
C LEU A 147 -3.95 1.58 -1.25
N LEU A 148 -4.50 1.60 -2.45
CA LEU A 148 -5.00 0.40 -3.13
C LEU A 148 -4.12 0.00 -4.32
N LEU A 149 -3.64 0.98 -5.05
CA LEU A 149 -3.01 0.76 -6.35
C LEU A 149 -1.51 1.04 -6.35
N GLY A 150 -0.98 1.71 -5.31
CA GLY A 150 0.46 2.02 -5.26
C GLY A 150 1.33 0.77 -5.33
N GLY A 151 0.97 -0.27 -4.57
CA GLY A 151 1.71 -1.54 -4.54
C GLY A 151 1.74 -2.26 -5.88
N THR A 152 0.73 -2.07 -6.73
CA THR A 152 0.68 -2.70 -8.05
C THR A 152 1.72 -2.15 -9.03
N VAL A 153 2.24 -0.95 -8.79
CA VAL A 153 3.36 -0.39 -9.57
C VAL A 153 4.65 -1.16 -9.28
N PHE A 154 4.91 -1.45 -7.99
CA PHE A 154 6.06 -2.25 -7.57
C PHE A 154 5.90 -3.72 -7.98
N ASP A 155 4.68 -4.25 -7.96
CA ASP A 155 4.39 -5.61 -8.42
C ASP A 155 4.64 -5.76 -9.93
N LEU A 156 4.24 -4.77 -10.73
CA LEU A 156 4.58 -4.69 -12.14
C LEU A 156 6.11 -4.67 -12.35
N LEU A 157 6.81 -3.80 -11.62
CA LEU A 157 8.28 -3.69 -11.71
C LEU A 157 8.96 -5.00 -11.33
N ALA A 158 8.52 -5.63 -10.23
CA ALA A 158 9.06 -6.92 -9.79
C ALA A 158 8.83 -8.04 -10.82
N ARG A 159 7.71 -7.99 -11.52
CA ARG A 159 7.37 -8.95 -12.56
C ARG A 159 8.20 -8.77 -13.84
N GLU A 160 8.50 -7.55 -14.21
CA GLU A 160 9.18 -7.22 -15.48
C GLU A 160 10.70 -7.21 -15.33
N GLU A 161 11.21 -6.64 -14.24
CA GLU A 161 12.65 -6.41 -13.99
C GLU A 161 13.20 -7.24 -12.82
N GLY A 162 12.31 -7.98 -12.12
CA GLY A 162 12.66 -8.82 -10.99
C GLY A 162 12.52 -8.12 -9.62
N GLU A 163 12.40 -8.93 -8.57
CA GLU A 163 12.21 -8.44 -7.18
C GLU A 163 13.37 -7.54 -6.71
N ARG A 164 14.60 -7.83 -7.14
CA ARG A 164 15.78 -7.01 -6.78
C ARG A 164 15.67 -5.59 -7.32
N ALA A 165 15.17 -5.42 -8.53
CA ALA A 165 14.92 -4.10 -9.12
C ALA A 165 13.82 -3.35 -8.34
N ALA A 166 12.73 -4.02 -7.99
CA ALA A 166 11.67 -3.42 -7.18
C ALA A 166 12.16 -3.00 -5.78
N VAL A 167 12.99 -3.82 -5.12
CA VAL A 167 13.63 -3.43 -3.83
C VAL A 167 14.57 -2.24 -4.03
N ALA A 168 15.39 -2.22 -5.08
CA ALA A 168 16.29 -1.09 -5.37
C ALA A 168 15.48 0.20 -5.57
N ALA A 169 14.40 0.14 -6.33
CA ALA A 169 13.51 1.28 -6.58
C ALA A 169 12.93 1.92 -5.30
N THR A 170 12.70 1.12 -4.23
CA THR A 170 12.28 1.68 -2.93
C THR A 170 13.35 2.58 -2.29
N ARG A 171 14.62 2.43 -2.68
CA ARG A 171 15.75 3.22 -2.18
C ARG A 171 16.02 4.46 -3.00
N ASP A 172 15.68 4.43 -4.28
CA ASP A 172 16.00 5.50 -5.24
C ASP A 172 15.01 6.66 -5.16
N GLY A 173 13.73 6.38 -4.93
CA GLY A 173 12.68 7.38 -4.82
C GLY A 173 11.75 7.44 -6.04
N PRO A 174 10.66 8.24 -5.93
CA PRO A 174 9.57 8.20 -6.91
C PRO A 174 9.95 8.68 -8.32
N ALA A 175 10.79 9.70 -8.45
CA ALA A 175 11.22 10.21 -9.74
C ALA A 175 12.10 9.20 -10.46
N GLN A 176 13.10 8.68 -9.78
CA GLN A 176 14.02 7.68 -10.31
C GLN A 176 13.31 6.38 -10.68
N LEU A 177 12.29 5.98 -9.90
CA LEU A 177 11.50 4.80 -10.25
C LEU A 177 10.78 5.00 -11.59
N LEU A 178 10.18 6.16 -11.84
CA LEU A 178 9.50 6.45 -13.09
C LEU A 178 10.47 6.57 -14.29
N GLU A 179 11.66 7.10 -14.05
CA GLU A 179 12.67 7.30 -15.11
C GLU A 179 13.46 6.03 -15.45
N ARG A 180 13.83 5.24 -14.44
CA ARG A 180 14.79 4.13 -14.54
C ARG A 180 14.19 2.76 -14.23
N GLY A 181 13.07 2.73 -13.53
CA GLY A 181 12.44 1.48 -13.11
C GLY A 181 11.91 0.66 -14.30
N PHE A 182 11.58 1.32 -15.40
CA PHE A 182 11.07 0.68 -16.62
C PHE A 182 11.95 1.06 -17.81
N PRO A 183 13.15 0.48 -17.93
CA PRO A 183 14.14 0.87 -18.92
C PRO A 183 13.62 0.68 -20.35
N GLY A 184 13.94 1.64 -21.22
CA GLY A 184 13.54 1.61 -22.64
C GLY A 184 12.07 1.94 -22.89
N ARG A 185 11.29 2.30 -21.87
CA ARG A 185 9.86 2.63 -22.00
C ARG A 185 9.59 4.09 -21.64
N GLY A 186 8.85 4.75 -22.49
CA GLY A 186 8.25 6.06 -22.15
C GLY A 186 7.10 5.90 -21.17
N LEU A 187 6.76 6.97 -20.46
CA LEU A 187 5.72 6.99 -19.42
C LEU A 187 4.36 6.41 -19.90
N ARG A 188 3.97 6.67 -21.14
CA ARG A 188 2.73 6.13 -21.75
C ARG A 188 2.77 4.61 -21.85
N HIS A 189 3.85 4.02 -22.31
CA HIS A 189 3.99 2.56 -22.39
C HIS A 189 3.97 1.91 -21.01
N THR A 190 4.57 2.57 -20.00
CA THR A 190 4.51 2.10 -18.62
C THR A 190 3.07 2.17 -18.07
N GLU A 191 2.34 3.23 -18.39
CA GLU A 191 0.91 3.35 -18.04
C GLU A 191 0.07 2.25 -18.66
N ASP A 192 0.26 1.96 -19.95
CA ASP A 192 -0.47 0.90 -20.67
C ASP A 192 -0.15 -0.49 -20.10
N ALA A 193 1.13 -0.75 -19.82
CA ALA A 193 1.57 -1.98 -19.16
C ALA A 193 0.94 -2.13 -17.76
N TRP A 194 0.91 -1.04 -16.99
CA TRP A 194 0.29 -1.04 -15.66
C TRP A 194 -1.23 -1.24 -15.74
N ARG A 195 -1.94 -0.61 -16.68
CA ARG A 195 -3.39 -0.83 -16.89
C ARG A 195 -3.67 -2.29 -17.24
N SER A 196 -2.87 -2.87 -18.12
CA SER A 196 -2.97 -4.28 -18.48
C SER A 196 -2.68 -5.20 -17.29
N HIS A 197 -1.75 -4.80 -16.42
CA HIS A 197 -1.46 -5.52 -15.19
C HIS A 197 -2.64 -5.46 -14.20
N LEU A 198 -3.26 -4.30 -14.01
CA LEU A 198 -4.47 -4.16 -13.18
C LEU A 198 -5.63 -5.04 -13.70
N SER A 199 -5.84 -5.08 -15.00
CA SER A 199 -6.87 -5.94 -15.61
C SER A 199 -6.61 -7.41 -15.30
N ARG A 200 -5.37 -7.88 -15.46
CA ARG A 200 -4.98 -9.25 -15.11
C ARG A 200 -5.16 -9.57 -13.62
N LEU A 201 -4.86 -8.61 -12.72
CA LEU A 201 -5.08 -8.77 -11.29
C LEU A 201 -6.58 -8.87 -10.94
N ALA A 202 -7.44 -8.20 -11.69
CA ALA A 202 -8.89 -8.21 -11.49
C ALA A 202 -9.56 -9.49 -11.98
N GLU A 203 -8.96 -10.23 -12.93
CA GLU A 203 -9.52 -11.45 -13.52
C GLU A 203 -9.69 -12.59 -12.50
N PRO A 204 -10.81 -13.35 -12.56
CA PRO A 204 -10.98 -14.57 -11.78
C PRO A 204 -9.91 -15.60 -12.15
N GLY A 205 -9.10 -16.03 -11.17
CA GLY A 205 -8.01 -16.99 -11.41
C GLY A 205 -6.64 -16.38 -11.73
N GLY A 206 -6.50 -15.05 -11.69
CA GLY A 206 -5.23 -14.35 -11.77
C GLY A 206 -4.22 -14.77 -10.69
N PRO A 207 -2.93 -14.38 -10.81
CA PRO A 207 -1.82 -14.90 -10.00
C PRO A 207 -1.99 -14.79 -8.47
N GLY A 208 -2.87 -13.91 -7.98
CA GLY A 208 -3.24 -13.83 -6.56
C GLY A 208 -4.22 -14.90 -6.06
N GLY A 209 -4.90 -15.64 -6.96
CA GLY A 209 -5.93 -16.62 -6.57
C GLY A 209 -5.43 -18.06 -6.34
N ARG A 210 -4.15 -18.35 -6.57
CA ARG A 210 -3.62 -19.72 -6.44
C ARG A 210 -3.06 -20.09 -5.05
N ALA A 211 -2.86 -19.12 -4.15
CA ALA A 211 -2.27 -19.41 -2.83
C ALA A 211 -3.23 -20.08 -1.83
N GLY A 212 -4.56 -20.08 -2.08
CA GLY A 212 -5.58 -20.56 -1.14
C GLY A 212 -5.99 -22.04 -1.27
N ARG A 213 -5.54 -22.80 -2.28
CA ARG A 213 -6.02 -24.19 -2.51
C ARG A 213 -5.07 -25.32 -2.10
N ALA A 214 -3.95 -25.05 -1.48
CA ALA A 214 -2.97 -26.06 -1.11
C ALA A 214 -3.08 -26.60 0.34
N GLY A 215 -4.21 -26.45 1.03
CA GLY A 215 -4.35 -26.78 2.45
C GLY A 215 -5.58 -27.60 2.88
N SER A 216 -6.23 -28.34 1.98
CA SER A 216 -7.41 -29.14 2.37
C SER A 216 -7.38 -30.56 1.77
N ARG A 217 -6.38 -31.34 2.14
CA ARG A 217 -6.39 -32.80 2.00
C ARG A 217 -5.66 -33.41 3.18
N PHE A 218 -6.32 -33.51 4.31
CA PHE A 218 -6.11 -34.57 5.30
C PHE A 218 -7.48 -34.91 5.89
N SER A 219 -7.99 -36.02 5.40
CA SER A 219 -9.02 -36.85 6.06
C SER A 219 -8.36 -37.65 7.14
#